data_0ed3e2106df7e6335c49212764ae0735
#
_entry.id   0ed3e2106df7e6335c49212764ae0735
#
_cell.length_a   1.000
_cell.length_b   1.000
_cell.length_c   1.000
_cell.angle_alpha   90.00
_cell.angle_beta   90.00
_cell.angle_gamma   90.00
#
_symmetry.space_group_name_H-M   'P 1'
#
loop_
_entity.id
_entity.type
_entity.pdbx_description
1 polymer ?
#
loop_
_entity_poly.entity_id
_entity_poly.type
_entity_poly.pdbx_seq_one_letter_code
_entity_poly.pdbx_strand_id
1 'polypeptide(L)' 'MKYAEFHRKIKKNGWVFSHAEGSHYFYIKEGKLSSPVPYHGAKEIGEGLRKKIIREMGIIL' A
#
# COMPACT_ATOMS: atom_id res chain seq x y z
N MET A 1 12.71 1.15 3.28
CA MET A 1 11.59 0.28 3.65
C MET A 1 11.28 -0.66 2.50
N LYS A 2 11.08 -1.93 2.81
CA LYS A 2 10.73 -2.93 1.78
C LYS A 2 9.25 -2.87 1.46
N TYR A 3 8.88 -3.26 0.23
CA TYR A 3 7.48 -3.29 -0.16
C TYR A 3 6.63 -4.12 0.81
N ALA A 4 7.11 -5.32 1.18
CA ALA A 4 6.36 -6.18 2.11
C ALA A 4 6.11 -5.49 3.44
N GLU A 5 7.09 -4.77 3.94
CA GLU A 5 7.00 -4.03 5.19
C GLU A 5 5.99 -2.88 5.07
N PHE A 6 6.04 -2.16 3.96
CA PHE A 6 5.12 -1.06 3.71
C PHE A 6 3.67 -1.55 3.63
N HIS A 7 3.45 -2.68 2.94
CA HIS A 7 2.09 -3.24 2.85
C HIS A 7 1.56 -3.68 4.21
N ARG A 8 2.43 -4.16 5.11
CA ARG A 8 2.00 -4.45 6.48
C ARG A 8 1.53 -3.18 7.20
N LYS A 9 2.21 -2.05 6.97
CA LYS A 9 1.80 -0.76 7.55
C LYS A 9 0.46 -0.30 7.00
N ILE A 10 0.22 -0.50 5.71
CA ILE A 10 -1.07 -0.19 5.10
C ILE A 10 -2.18 -0.94 5.82
N LYS A 11 -2.01 -2.24 6.06
CA LYS A 11 -3.01 -3.05 6.76
C LYS A 11 -3.21 -2.60 8.19
N LYS A 12 -2.14 -2.20 8.88
CA LYS A 12 -2.25 -1.69 10.25
C LYS A 12 -3.03 -0.40 10.34
N ASN A 13 -3.12 0.34 9.24
CA ASN A 13 -3.89 1.58 9.17
C ASN A 13 -5.36 1.34 8.82
N GLY A 14 -5.81 0.09 8.87
CA GLY A 14 -7.22 -0.23 8.67
C GLY A 14 -7.61 -0.54 7.24
N TRP A 15 -6.65 -0.57 6.33
CA TRP A 15 -6.90 -0.97 4.96
C TRP A 15 -6.93 -2.49 4.85
N VAL A 16 -7.93 -3.03 4.13
CA VAL A 16 -8.11 -4.46 3.94
C VAL A 16 -7.79 -4.80 2.50
N PHE A 17 -7.00 -5.85 2.30
CA PHE A 17 -6.65 -6.29 0.96
C PHE A 17 -7.91 -6.70 0.19
N SER A 18 -8.08 -6.17 -1.02
CA SER A 18 -9.21 -6.49 -1.87
C SER A 18 -8.82 -7.51 -2.93
N HIS A 19 -7.93 -7.14 -3.82
CA HIS A 19 -7.50 -8.01 -4.91
C HIS A 19 -6.18 -7.51 -5.47
N ALA A 20 -5.58 -8.32 -6.33
CA ALA A 20 -4.35 -7.96 -7.02
C ALA A 20 -4.53 -8.11 -8.52
N GLU A 21 -3.94 -7.19 -9.27
CA GLU A 21 -3.82 -7.27 -10.72
C GLU A 21 -2.33 -7.26 -11.04
N GLY A 22 -1.76 -8.43 -11.27
CA GLY A 22 -0.32 -8.58 -11.37
C GLY A 22 0.34 -8.16 -10.07
N SER A 23 1.28 -7.23 -10.13
CA SER A 23 1.97 -6.72 -8.95
C SER A 23 1.28 -5.50 -8.34
N HIS A 24 0.10 -5.14 -8.82
CA HIS A 24 -0.66 -4.00 -8.27
C HIS A 24 -1.71 -4.50 -7.29
N TYR A 25 -1.57 -4.11 -6.02
CA TYR A 25 -2.49 -4.50 -4.96
C TYR A 25 -3.50 -3.39 -4.72
N PHE A 26 -4.75 -3.80 -4.52
CA PHE A 26 -5.85 -2.88 -4.21
C PHE A 26 -6.35 -3.15 -2.82
N TYR A 27 -6.54 -2.09 -2.05
CA TYR A 27 -7.03 -2.16 -0.68
C TYR A 27 -8.35 -1.39 -0.55
N ILE A 28 -9.16 -1.79 0.42
CA ILE A 28 -10.44 -1.13 0.70
C ILE A 28 -10.44 -0.65 2.15
N LYS A 29 -10.92 0.55 2.36
CA LYS A 29 -11.15 1.10 3.70
C LYS A 29 -12.42 1.95 3.65
N GLU A 30 -13.36 1.63 4.54
CA GLU A 30 -14.60 2.39 4.67
C GLU A 30 -15.34 2.54 3.34
N GLY A 31 -15.37 1.46 2.56
CA GLY A 31 -16.05 1.44 1.28
C GLY A 31 -15.29 2.09 0.12
N LYS A 32 -14.09 2.60 0.37
CA LYS A 32 -13.28 3.23 -0.68
C LYS A 32 -12.18 2.28 -1.15
N LEU A 33 -12.05 2.17 -2.48
CA LEU A 33 -10.99 1.40 -3.09
C LEU A 33 -9.77 2.30 -3.28
N SER A 34 -8.61 1.80 -2.89
CA SER A 34 -7.36 2.54 -3.05
C SER A 34 -6.92 2.61 -4.50
N SER A 35 -5.99 3.53 -4.81
CA SER A 35 -5.23 3.48 -6.05
C SER A 35 -4.35 2.23 -6.02
N PRO A 36 -3.89 1.75 -7.20
CA PRO A 36 -3.00 0.59 -7.22
C PRO A 36 -1.74 0.83 -6.39
N VAL A 37 -1.40 -0.13 -5.54
CA VAL A 37 -0.19 -0.08 -4.72
C VAL A 37 0.76 -1.17 -5.20
N PRO A 38 1.90 -0.81 -5.81
CA PRO A 38 2.83 -1.82 -6.31
C PRO A 38 3.35 -2.71 -5.18
N TYR A 39 3.57 -3.97 -5.49
CA TYR A 39 4.15 -4.91 -4.54
C TYR A 39 5.29 -5.69 -5.19
N HIS A 40 6.47 -5.59 -4.64
CA HIS A 40 7.67 -6.26 -5.13
C HIS A 40 8.43 -6.95 -3.99
N GLY A 41 7.71 -7.46 -3.01
CA GLY A 41 8.26 -8.31 -1.96
C GLY A 41 9.38 -7.67 -1.16
N ALA A 42 10.56 -8.27 -1.22
CA ALA A 42 11.71 -7.83 -0.42
C ALA A 42 12.49 -6.66 -1.00
N LYS A 43 12.08 -6.14 -2.16
CA LYS A 43 12.74 -4.97 -2.76
C LYS A 43 12.38 -3.70 -2.00
N GLU A 44 13.27 -2.73 -2.05
CA GLU A 44 13.02 -1.43 -1.42
C GLU A 44 12.02 -0.62 -2.24
N ILE A 45 11.07 0.00 -1.56
CA ILE A 45 10.16 0.94 -2.20
C ILE A 45 10.83 2.30 -2.29
N GLY A 46 10.68 2.96 -3.45
CA GLY A 46 11.23 4.30 -3.62
C GLY A 46 10.59 5.30 -2.68
N GLU A 47 11.39 6.25 -2.19
CA GLU A 47 10.91 7.23 -1.22
C GLU A 47 9.78 8.09 -1.77
N GLY A 48 9.89 8.54 -3.02
CA GLY A 48 8.86 9.36 -3.64
C GLY A 48 7.53 8.62 -3.76
N LEU A 49 7.57 7.38 -4.20
CA LEU A 49 6.38 6.54 -4.31
C LEU A 49 5.77 6.29 -2.94
N ARG A 50 6.60 5.97 -1.95
CA ARG A 50 6.14 5.72 -0.59
C ARG A 50 5.40 6.93 -0.03
N LYS A 51 5.99 8.11 -0.16
CA LYS A 51 5.38 9.35 0.34
C LYS A 51 4.07 9.67 -0.36
N LYS A 52 4.00 9.41 -1.66
CA LYS A 52 2.77 9.62 -2.42
C LYS A 52 1.64 8.74 -1.89
N ILE A 53 1.93 7.45 -1.68
CA ILE A 53 0.93 6.50 -1.19
C ILE A 53 0.51 6.85 0.24
N ILE A 54 1.45 7.22 1.10
CA ILE A 54 1.17 7.65 2.47
C ILE A 54 0.16 8.79 2.45
N ARG A 55 0.38 9.77 1.58
CA ARG A 55 -0.49 10.93 1.49
C ARG A 55 -1.87 10.56 0.94
N GLU A 56 -1.91 9.73 -0.10
CA GLU A 56 -3.18 9.35 -0.74
C GLU A 56 -4.05 8.47 0.16
N MET A 57 -3.43 7.57 0.91
CA MET A 57 -4.15 6.61 1.74
C MET A 57 -4.21 6.99 3.21
N GLY A 58 -3.58 8.08 3.59
CA GLY A 58 -3.58 8.52 4.98
C GLY A 58 -2.84 7.56 5.92
N ILE A 59 -1.73 7.00 5.47
CA ILE A 59 -0.97 6.03 6.25
C ILE A 59 -0.16 6.72 7.32
N ILE A 60 -0.22 6.20 8.54
CA ILE A 60 0.61 6.64 9.67
C ILE A 60 1.61 5.52 9.95
N LEU A 61 2.88 5.82 9.80
CA LEU A 61 3.94 4.83 9.99
C LEU A 61 4.32 4.60 11.47
#